data_7e3a90657fa99cff1ab30691e80823b6
#
_entry.id   7e3a90657fa99cff1ab30691e80823b6
#
_cell.length_a   1.000
_cell.length_b   1.000
_cell.length_c   1.000
_cell.angle_alpha   90.00
_cell.angle_beta   90.00
_cell.angle_gamma   90.00
#
_symmetry.space_group_name_H-M   'P 1'
#
loop_
_entity.id
_entity.type
_entity.pdbx_description
1 polymer ?
#
loop_
_entity_poly.entity_id
_entity_poly.type
_entity_poly.pdbx_seq_one_letter_code
_entity_poly.pdbx_strand_id
1 'polypeptide(L)'
;MAAGWAAMPDIVEDDGEQEGGTDRLMSQEEIDTMLGFSSGDDGTSRNGIQAIVDSGSVAYERLPMLEIIFERLVRLLSTSLRNFFTDNVEVTLESIRSVRFGDYINSISQPALLSVFKAEEWDNFGLITIESSLIYSVLDAMFGGKRGQPAPRIDGRPFTSIEIRMVRRVIELVLGDAEAAFKPLSPVIFTVDRVESNPRFVSISRPANAAIRVELKFDMEGRGGALHILLPYATIEPIRELLLESFMGEKLGRDPIWENHLATEVWQADIDVTCVLHETQLPLKRVMKLEIGDTLMFDARPDSIVSLRCGDFVVTEGRIGRVDDKIAVQVVNPLRRSKTTLAAFDSLASHLGATT
;
A
#
# COMPACT_ATOMS: atom_id res chain seq x y z
N MET A 1 -85.49 4.87 35.79
CA MET A 1 -85.06 5.31 37.11
C MET A 1 -83.56 5.49 37.05
N ALA A 2 -83.22 6.66 36.99
CA ALA A 2 -82.50 7.53 37.89
C ALA A 2 -81.00 7.27 37.83
N ALA A 3 -80.35 8.13 37.28
CA ALA A 3 -79.67 9.36 37.80
C ALA A 3 -78.20 9.00 38.19
N GLY A 4 -77.17 9.64 37.83
CA GLY A 4 -76.94 11.02 37.53
C GLY A 4 -75.61 11.48 38.14
N TRP A 5 -75.10 12.51 37.54
CA TRP A 5 -74.14 13.51 38.05
C TRP A 5 -72.65 13.23 37.92
N ALA A 6 -71.92 13.93 37.07
CA ALA A 6 -71.50 15.36 37.09
C ALA A 6 -70.48 15.62 38.22
N ALA A 7 -69.38 16.26 38.05
CA ALA A 7 -68.90 17.41 37.34
C ALA A 7 -67.39 17.62 37.65
N MET A 8 -66.72 18.32 36.84
CA MET A 8 -65.46 19.05 36.99
C MET A 8 -65.53 20.08 38.20
N PRO A 9 -64.45 20.82 38.60
CA PRO A 9 -63.35 21.34 37.78
C PRO A 9 -61.96 21.48 38.49
N ASP A 10 -61.01 21.91 37.66
CA ASP A 10 -59.82 22.77 37.83
C ASP A 10 -59.12 22.93 39.21
N ILE A 11 -57.80 22.95 39.14
CA ILE A 11 -56.96 24.10 39.47
C ILE A 11 -55.51 23.89 39.00
N VAL A 12 -54.98 24.92 38.34
CA VAL A 12 -53.64 25.32 37.92
C VAL A 12 -52.71 25.50 39.15
N GLU A 13 -51.43 25.27 38.95
CA GLU A 13 -50.21 25.99 39.36
C GLU A 13 -49.03 25.11 39.11
N ASP A 14 -48.13 25.45 38.23
CA ASP A 14 -47.06 26.42 38.04
C ASP A 14 -45.80 26.11 38.88
N ASP A 15 -44.67 26.25 38.18
CA ASP A 15 -43.29 26.42 38.65
C ASP A 15 -42.42 25.20 39.01
N GLY A 16 -41.29 25.16 38.32
CA GLY A 16 -40.07 24.59 38.84
C GLY A 16 -39.13 23.91 37.80
N GLU A 17 -38.31 24.74 37.13
CA GLU A 17 -37.10 24.29 36.43
C GLU A 17 -36.24 23.37 37.28
N GLN A 18 -35.81 22.25 36.72
CA GLN A 18 -34.46 21.69 36.99
C GLN A 18 -33.98 20.80 35.88
N GLU A 19 -32.85 21.18 35.33
CA GLU A 19 -31.95 20.41 34.45
C GLU A 19 -31.57 19.06 35.10
N GLY A 20 -31.66 18.00 34.33
CA GLY A 20 -31.13 16.71 34.73
C GLY A 20 -31.17 15.76 33.55
N GLY A 21 -30.00 15.55 32.89
CA GLY A 21 -29.85 14.62 31.81
C GLY A 21 -30.39 13.24 32.15
N THR A 22 -31.42 12.84 31.45
CA THR A 22 -31.90 11.46 31.45
C THR A 22 -31.45 10.81 30.17
N ASP A 23 -30.56 9.83 30.33
CA ASP A 23 -30.34 8.79 29.34
C ASP A 23 -31.70 8.32 28.81
N ARG A 24 -32.07 8.75 27.62
CA ARG A 24 -33.19 8.19 26.90
C ARG A 24 -32.79 6.79 26.49
N LEU A 25 -33.18 5.82 27.30
CA LEU A 25 -33.21 4.43 26.84
C LEU A 25 -34.16 4.39 25.63
N MET A 26 -33.59 4.07 24.46
CA MET A 26 -34.33 3.90 23.21
C MET A 26 -35.46 2.89 23.45
N SER A 27 -36.66 3.21 22.94
CA SER A 27 -37.78 2.28 22.99
C SER A 27 -37.51 1.05 22.14
N GLN A 28 -38.14 -0.08 22.48
CA GLN A 28 -37.97 -1.32 21.71
C GLN A 28 -38.34 -1.12 20.22
N GLU A 29 -39.33 -0.26 19.95
CA GLU A 29 -39.77 0.07 18.57
C GLU A 29 -38.74 0.92 17.81
N GLU A 30 -37.99 1.81 18.47
CA GLU A 30 -36.90 2.57 17.87
C GLU A 30 -35.70 1.67 17.58
N ILE A 31 -35.42 0.72 18.47
CA ILE A 31 -34.37 -0.30 18.26
C ILE A 31 -34.75 -1.21 17.09
N ASP A 32 -35.99 -1.66 17.02
CA ASP A 32 -36.49 -2.52 15.95
C ASP A 32 -36.52 -1.79 14.58
N THR A 33 -36.83 -0.48 14.57
CA THR A 33 -36.75 0.35 13.34
C THR A 33 -35.34 0.59 12.91
N MET A 34 -34.40 0.84 13.82
CA MET A 34 -32.96 0.98 13.51
C MET A 34 -32.33 -0.35 13.04
N LEU A 35 -32.82 -1.47 13.53
CA LEU A 35 -32.41 -2.82 13.12
C LEU A 35 -33.12 -3.29 11.83
N GLY A 36 -34.02 -2.48 11.26
CA GLY A 36 -34.70 -2.81 10.01
C GLY A 36 -35.87 -3.77 10.18
N PHE A 37 -36.41 -3.94 11.40
CA PHE A 37 -37.64 -4.68 11.66
C PHE A 37 -38.86 -3.78 11.46
N SER A 38 -39.15 -3.38 10.22
CA SER A 38 -40.45 -2.78 9.92
C SER A 38 -41.47 -3.92 9.77
N SER A 39 -42.49 -3.90 10.63
CA SER A 39 -43.66 -4.77 10.56
C SER A 39 -44.49 -4.44 9.32
N GLY A 40 -44.11 -4.98 8.16
CA GLY A 40 -44.81 -4.90 6.89
C GLY A 40 -44.77 -6.28 6.24
N ASP A 41 -45.93 -6.90 6.24
CA ASP A 41 -46.28 -8.19 5.68
C ASP A 41 -45.83 -8.33 4.20
N ASP A 42 -44.76 -9.06 3.93
CA ASP A 42 -44.63 -9.93 2.74
C ASP A 42 -43.46 -10.91 2.92
N GLY A 43 -43.77 -12.16 2.80
CA GLY A 43 -43.03 -13.36 3.16
C GLY A 43 -41.64 -13.59 2.58
N THR A 44 -40.62 -12.84 3.01
CA THR A 44 -39.23 -13.27 3.03
C THR A 44 -38.48 -12.54 4.14
N SER A 45 -38.78 -12.95 5.37
CA SER A 45 -38.04 -12.52 6.56
C SER A 45 -36.60 -13.06 6.50
N ARG A 46 -35.70 -12.34 5.85
CA ARG A 46 -34.26 -12.51 6.09
C ARG A 46 -33.99 -11.92 7.48
N ASN A 47 -33.68 -12.78 8.44
CA ASN A 47 -33.34 -12.38 9.79
C ASN A 47 -32.36 -11.21 9.77
N GLY A 48 -32.72 -10.06 10.41
CA GLY A 48 -31.87 -8.86 10.42
C GLY A 48 -30.45 -9.11 10.91
N ILE A 49 -30.28 -10.06 11.84
CA ILE A 49 -28.96 -10.55 12.28
C ILE A 49 -28.23 -11.24 11.10
N GLN A 50 -28.91 -11.98 10.25
CA GLN A 50 -28.35 -12.61 9.04
C GLN A 50 -28.00 -11.57 7.98
N ALA A 51 -28.82 -10.50 7.85
CA ALA A 51 -28.49 -9.36 7.02
C ALA A 51 -27.29 -8.56 7.55
N ILE A 52 -27.12 -8.46 8.87
CA ILE A 52 -25.92 -7.86 9.51
C ILE A 52 -24.71 -8.79 9.37
N VAL A 53 -24.87 -10.10 9.49
CA VAL A 53 -23.82 -11.10 9.30
C VAL A 53 -23.47 -11.22 7.80
N ASP A 54 -24.47 -11.12 6.92
CA ASP A 54 -24.28 -11.14 5.44
C ASP A 54 -23.84 -9.76 4.91
N SER A 55 -24.27 -8.66 5.54
CA SER A 55 -23.73 -7.32 5.32
C SER A 55 -22.40 -7.10 6.06
N GLY A 56 -21.84 -8.13 6.64
CA GLY A 56 -20.44 -8.19 7.00
C GLY A 56 -19.56 -7.89 5.78
N SER A 57 -19.82 -6.75 5.15
CA SER A 57 -18.79 -6.01 4.46
C SER A 57 -17.74 -5.80 5.55
N VAL A 58 -16.82 -6.71 5.60
CA VAL A 58 -15.61 -6.55 6.36
C VAL A 58 -15.15 -5.18 5.92
N ALA A 59 -15.25 -4.19 6.80
CA ALA A 59 -14.77 -2.86 6.55
C ALA A 59 -13.24 -2.99 6.47
N TYR A 60 -12.79 -3.50 5.32
CA TYR A 60 -11.37 -3.60 5.07
C TYR A 60 -10.85 -2.20 4.85
N GLU A 61 -9.75 -1.99 5.47
CA GLU A 61 -8.95 -0.80 5.38
C GLU A 61 -8.82 -0.34 3.91
N ARG A 62 -9.18 0.89 3.64
CA ARG A 62 -8.97 1.48 2.32
C ARG A 62 -7.47 1.55 2.05
N LEU A 63 -7.03 1.08 0.90
CA LEU A 63 -5.65 1.12 0.45
C LEU A 63 -5.51 2.13 -0.70
N PRO A 64 -5.32 3.43 -0.38
CA PRO A 64 -5.36 4.49 -1.40
C PRO A 64 -4.30 4.31 -2.48
N MET A 65 -3.12 3.82 -2.10
CA MET A 65 -2.03 3.59 -3.05
C MET A 65 -2.36 2.52 -4.09
N LEU A 66 -3.24 1.58 -3.75
CA LEU A 66 -3.65 0.54 -4.68
C LEU A 66 -4.42 1.12 -5.88
N GLU A 67 -5.29 2.10 -5.65
CA GLU A 67 -6.04 2.79 -6.70
C GLU A 67 -5.06 3.43 -7.71
N ILE A 68 -4.03 4.12 -7.20
CA ILE A 68 -3.01 4.79 -8.03
C ILE A 68 -2.17 3.77 -8.84
N ILE A 69 -1.80 2.65 -8.22
CA ILE A 69 -1.05 1.59 -8.89
C ILE A 69 -1.88 1.00 -10.04
N PHE A 70 -3.15 0.70 -9.80
CA PHE A 70 -4.02 0.13 -10.83
C PHE A 70 -4.40 1.14 -11.92
N GLU A 71 -4.55 2.42 -11.63
CA GLU A 71 -4.64 3.47 -12.66
C GLU A 71 -3.38 3.55 -13.53
N ARG A 72 -2.22 3.40 -12.93
CA ARG A 72 -0.96 3.32 -13.66
C ARG A 72 -0.90 2.05 -14.52
N LEU A 73 -1.30 0.90 -13.97
CA LEU A 73 -1.40 -0.36 -14.69
C LEU A 73 -2.28 -0.24 -15.93
N VAL A 74 -3.46 0.37 -15.81
CA VAL A 74 -4.39 0.60 -16.93
C VAL A 74 -3.73 1.37 -18.07
N ARG A 75 -2.95 2.42 -17.76
CA ARG A 75 -2.23 3.19 -18.78
C ARG A 75 -1.14 2.37 -19.47
N LEU A 76 -0.38 1.57 -18.71
CA LEU A 76 0.65 0.69 -19.27
C LEU A 76 0.01 -0.38 -20.15
N LEU A 77 -1.03 -1.07 -19.65
CA LEU A 77 -1.77 -2.10 -20.37
C LEU A 77 -2.36 -1.59 -21.68
N SER A 78 -2.97 -0.41 -21.69
CA SER A 78 -3.52 0.18 -22.91
C SER A 78 -2.44 0.37 -23.98
N THR A 79 -1.22 0.73 -23.57
CA THR A 79 -0.09 0.89 -24.49
C THR A 79 0.46 -0.46 -24.97
N SER A 80 0.70 -1.38 -24.05
CA SER A 80 1.26 -2.70 -24.34
C SER A 80 0.32 -3.53 -25.21
N LEU A 81 -0.98 -3.49 -24.94
CA LEU A 81 -1.99 -4.23 -25.71
C LEU A 81 -2.18 -3.66 -27.11
N ARG A 82 -2.14 -2.33 -27.31
CA ARG A 82 -2.14 -1.73 -28.66
C ARG A 82 -0.98 -2.20 -29.51
N ASN A 83 0.20 -2.32 -28.90
CA ASN A 83 1.37 -2.84 -29.59
C ASN A 83 1.27 -4.34 -29.90
N PHE A 84 0.59 -5.08 -29.01
CA PHE A 84 0.45 -6.54 -29.15
C PHE A 84 -0.61 -6.93 -30.19
N PHE A 85 -1.78 -6.27 -30.21
CA PHE A 85 -2.90 -6.64 -31.08
C PHE A 85 -2.98 -5.85 -32.39
N THR A 86 -2.21 -4.78 -32.57
CA THR A 86 -2.35 -3.87 -33.73
C THR A 86 -3.75 -3.21 -33.80
N ASP A 87 -4.63 -3.48 -32.85
CA ASP A 87 -5.97 -2.90 -32.70
C ASP A 87 -5.98 -1.84 -31.61
N ASN A 88 -6.97 -0.93 -31.69
CA ASN A 88 -7.17 0.04 -30.62
C ASN A 88 -7.81 -0.66 -29.41
N VAL A 89 -7.01 -0.89 -28.38
CA VAL A 89 -7.47 -1.48 -27.12
C VAL A 89 -7.51 -0.39 -26.06
N GLU A 90 -8.65 -0.25 -25.41
CA GLU A 90 -8.84 0.60 -24.27
C GLU A 90 -9.11 -0.26 -23.04
N VAL A 91 -8.38 0.02 -21.97
CA VAL A 91 -8.56 -0.64 -20.67
C VAL A 91 -9.03 0.39 -19.67
N THR A 92 -10.05 0.06 -18.90
CA THR A 92 -10.60 0.91 -17.83
C THR A 92 -10.65 0.17 -16.51
N LEU A 93 -10.39 0.88 -15.42
CA LEU A 93 -10.55 0.37 -14.06
C LEU A 93 -12.01 0.59 -13.64
N GLU A 94 -12.78 -0.50 -13.52
CA GLU A 94 -14.20 -0.41 -13.14
C GLU A 94 -14.38 -0.34 -11.61
N SER A 95 -13.71 -1.22 -10.87
CA SER A 95 -13.85 -1.23 -9.42
C SER A 95 -12.69 -1.91 -8.70
N ILE A 96 -12.40 -1.43 -7.48
CA ILE A 96 -11.56 -2.12 -6.51
C ILE A 96 -12.41 -2.36 -5.27
N ARG A 97 -12.62 -3.63 -4.92
CA ARG A 97 -13.47 -4.01 -3.78
C ARG A 97 -12.83 -5.12 -2.96
N SER A 98 -13.05 -5.05 -1.67
CA SER A 98 -12.73 -6.17 -0.78
C SER A 98 -13.85 -7.19 -0.80
N VAL A 99 -13.49 -8.47 -0.96
CA VAL A 99 -14.42 -9.59 -1.05
C VAL A 99 -13.87 -10.77 -0.23
N ARG A 100 -14.74 -11.70 0.17
CA ARG A 100 -14.28 -12.99 0.70
C ARG A 100 -13.84 -13.88 -0.47
N PHE A 101 -12.72 -14.57 -0.31
CA PHE A 101 -12.17 -15.43 -1.35
C PHE A 101 -13.18 -16.49 -1.82
N GLY A 102 -13.88 -17.14 -0.88
CA GLY A 102 -14.88 -18.16 -1.20
C GLY A 102 -16.07 -17.62 -1.98
N ASP A 103 -16.57 -16.42 -1.61
CA ASP A 103 -17.70 -15.79 -2.29
C ASP A 103 -17.32 -15.40 -3.71
N TYR A 104 -16.10 -14.89 -3.89
CA TYR A 104 -15.58 -14.57 -5.22
C TYR A 104 -15.48 -15.82 -6.11
N ILE A 105 -14.87 -16.90 -5.62
CA ILE A 105 -14.73 -18.15 -6.37
C ILE A 105 -16.10 -18.72 -6.78
N ASN A 106 -17.10 -18.62 -5.91
CA ASN A 106 -18.46 -19.06 -6.19
C ASN A 106 -19.21 -18.14 -7.17
N SER A 107 -18.82 -16.86 -7.28
CA SER A 107 -19.43 -15.88 -8.17
C SER A 107 -18.94 -15.95 -9.61
N ILE A 108 -17.86 -16.71 -9.88
CA ILE A 108 -17.26 -16.78 -11.22
C ILE A 108 -18.21 -17.49 -12.19
N SER A 109 -18.64 -16.76 -13.22
CA SER A 109 -19.44 -17.31 -14.30
C SER A 109 -18.58 -18.23 -15.17
N GLN A 110 -19.05 -19.44 -15.42
CA GLN A 110 -18.37 -20.39 -16.31
C GLN A 110 -18.95 -20.31 -17.73
N PRO A 111 -18.12 -20.51 -18.78
CA PRO A 111 -16.68 -20.79 -18.74
C PRO A 111 -15.83 -19.56 -18.51
N ALA A 112 -14.80 -19.70 -17.68
CA ALA A 112 -13.78 -18.68 -17.43
C ALA A 112 -12.40 -19.32 -17.36
N LEU A 113 -11.34 -18.54 -17.62
CA LEU A 113 -9.98 -18.98 -17.46
C LEU A 113 -9.39 -18.34 -16.20
N LEU A 114 -8.80 -19.17 -15.35
CA LEU A 114 -8.23 -18.77 -14.07
C LEU A 114 -6.72 -19.01 -14.11
N SER A 115 -5.94 -17.98 -13.98
CA SER A 115 -4.48 -18.06 -13.90
C SER A 115 -4.02 -17.74 -12.48
N VAL A 116 -3.45 -18.73 -11.83
CA VAL A 116 -2.74 -18.53 -10.57
C VAL A 116 -1.34 -18.01 -10.89
N PHE A 117 -0.95 -16.93 -10.27
CA PHE A 117 0.39 -16.38 -10.37
C PHE A 117 1.03 -16.26 -8.98
N LYS A 118 2.34 -16.33 -8.93
CA LYS A 118 3.14 -16.16 -7.74
C LYS A 118 3.80 -14.78 -7.77
N ALA A 119 3.75 -14.07 -6.66
CA ALA A 119 4.55 -12.89 -6.40
C ALA A 119 5.82 -13.34 -5.65
N GLU A 120 6.95 -13.39 -6.34
CA GLU A 120 8.17 -14.03 -5.83
C GLU A 120 8.67 -13.35 -4.54
N GLU A 121 8.75 -12.01 -4.53
CA GLU A 121 9.25 -11.25 -3.39
C GLU A 121 8.29 -11.23 -2.20
N TRP A 122 7.00 -11.44 -2.46
CA TRP A 122 5.97 -11.48 -1.40
C TRP A 122 5.68 -12.91 -0.94
N ASP A 123 6.32 -13.91 -1.57
CA ASP A 123 6.20 -15.36 -1.32
C ASP A 123 4.75 -15.84 -1.19
N ASN A 124 3.87 -15.31 -2.04
CA ASN A 124 2.45 -15.63 -2.01
C ASN A 124 1.84 -15.61 -3.41
N PHE A 125 0.55 -16.01 -3.50
CA PHE A 125 -0.15 -16.18 -4.76
C PHE A 125 -1.26 -15.16 -4.95
N GLY A 126 -1.52 -14.83 -6.22
CA GLY A 126 -2.70 -14.10 -6.68
C GLY A 126 -3.41 -14.87 -7.79
N LEU A 127 -4.56 -14.34 -8.21
CA LEU A 127 -5.40 -14.95 -9.22
C LEU A 127 -5.79 -13.91 -10.27
N ILE A 128 -5.65 -14.28 -11.55
CA ILE A 128 -6.27 -13.55 -12.65
C ILE A 128 -7.42 -14.41 -13.18
N THR A 129 -8.60 -13.84 -13.26
CA THR A 129 -9.78 -14.45 -13.87
C THR A 129 -10.16 -13.68 -15.14
N ILE A 130 -10.30 -14.40 -16.24
CA ILE A 130 -10.66 -13.82 -17.53
C ILE A 130 -12.01 -14.41 -17.97
N GLU A 131 -12.96 -13.54 -18.26
CA GLU A 131 -14.26 -13.94 -18.77
C GLU A 131 -14.17 -14.50 -20.19
N SER A 132 -15.10 -15.40 -20.54
CA SER A 132 -15.16 -15.99 -21.88
C SER A 132 -15.33 -14.95 -22.99
N SER A 133 -16.06 -13.87 -22.75
CA SER A 133 -16.23 -12.75 -23.68
C SER A 133 -14.90 -12.11 -24.06
N LEU A 134 -14.04 -11.86 -23.09
CA LEU A 134 -12.70 -11.32 -23.31
C LEU A 134 -11.81 -12.33 -24.00
N ILE A 135 -11.85 -13.60 -23.60
CA ILE A 135 -11.05 -14.67 -24.21
C ILE A 135 -11.32 -14.76 -25.71
N TYR A 136 -12.59 -14.83 -26.11
CA TYR A 136 -12.93 -14.91 -27.53
C TYR A 136 -12.63 -13.60 -28.29
N SER A 137 -12.76 -12.45 -27.62
CA SER A 137 -12.36 -11.16 -28.22
C SER A 137 -10.87 -11.09 -28.51
N VAL A 138 -10.06 -11.57 -27.54
CA VAL A 138 -8.59 -11.67 -27.69
C VAL A 138 -8.21 -12.62 -28.81
N LEU A 139 -8.83 -13.81 -28.87
CA LEU A 139 -8.56 -14.80 -29.91
C LEU A 139 -8.96 -14.28 -31.29
N ASP A 140 -10.11 -13.65 -31.39
CA ASP A 140 -10.59 -13.06 -32.64
C ASP A 140 -9.64 -11.95 -33.13
N ALA A 141 -9.16 -11.07 -32.22
CA ALA A 141 -8.16 -10.06 -32.55
C ALA A 141 -6.82 -10.68 -33.03
N MET A 142 -6.36 -11.74 -32.35
CA MET A 142 -5.10 -12.43 -32.72
C MET A 142 -5.20 -13.15 -34.07
N PHE A 143 -6.39 -13.62 -34.44
CA PHE A 143 -6.63 -14.27 -35.76
C PHE A 143 -7.02 -13.28 -36.87
N GLY A 144 -7.03 -11.98 -36.60
CA GLY A 144 -7.33 -10.96 -37.61
C GLY A 144 -8.82 -10.82 -37.91
N GLY A 145 -9.67 -11.03 -36.89
CA GLY A 145 -11.12 -10.86 -37.00
C GLY A 145 -11.52 -9.46 -37.41
N LYS A 146 -12.71 -9.33 -38.04
CA LYS A 146 -13.18 -8.05 -38.57
C LYS A 146 -13.54 -7.09 -37.43
N ARG A 147 -13.03 -5.87 -37.51
CA ARG A 147 -13.33 -4.78 -36.60
C ARG A 147 -14.84 -4.46 -36.57
N GLY A 148 -15.36 -4.11 -35.40
CA GLY A 148 -16.75 -3.70 -35.25
C GLY A 148 -17.78 -4.83 -35.27
N GLN A 149 -17.37 -6.09 -35.27
CA GLN A 149 -18.28 -7.23 -35.06
C GLN A 149 -18.07 -7.84 -33.69
N PRO A 150 -19.15 -8.19 -32.96
CA PRO A 150 -18.98 -8.88 -31.68
C PRO A 150 -18.28 -10.21 -31.89
N ALA A 151 -17.36 -10.56 -30.99
CA ALA A 151 -16.70 -11.85 -31.03
C ALA A 151 -17.71 -13.00 -30.93
N PRO A 152 -17.51 -14.11 -31.65
CA PRO A 152 -18.41 -15.24 -31.60
C PRO A 152 -18.47 -15.78 -30.15
N ARG A 153 -19.64 -15.78 -29.55
CA ARG A 153 -19.89 -16.41 -28.27
C ARG A 153 -20.07 -17.91 -28.51
N ILE A 154 -19.17 -18.69 -27.98
CA ILE A 154 -19.26 -20.14 -27.99
C ILE A 154 -19.56 -20.59 -26.56
N ASP A 155 -20.83 -20.80 -26.26
CA ASP A 155 -21.26 -21.21 -24.94
C ASP A 155 -21.08 -22.72 -24.75
N GLY A 156 -20.68 -23.13 -23.56
CA GLY A 156 -20.78 -24.50 -23.06
C GLY A 156 -19.67 -25.47 -23.41
N ARG A 157 -18.59 -25.07 -24.10
CA ARG A 157 -17.42 -25.96 -24.29
C ARG A 157 -16.21 -25.53 -23.46
N PRO A 158 -15.37 -26.48 -23.03
CA PRO A 158 -14.09 -26.17 -22.41
C PRO A 158 -13.14 -25.51 -23.42
N PHE A 159 -12.22 -24.69 -22.91
CA PHE A 159 -11.18 -24.07 -23.75
C PHE A 159 -10.17 -25.11 -24.24
N THR A 160 -9.74 -24.97 -25.47
CA THR A 160 -8.73 -25.83 -26.06
C THR A 160 -7.33 -25.44 -25.58
N SER A 161 -6.37 -26.35 -25.67
CA SER A 161 -4.98 -26.07 -25.28
C SER A 161 -4.33 -24.95 -26.11
N ILE A 162 -4.79 -24.75 -27.35
CA ILE A 162 -4.32 -23.64 -28.20
C ILE A 162 -4.85 -22.31 -27.65
N GLU A 163 -6.13 -22.22 -27.36
CA GLU A 163 -6.77 -21.03 -26.77
C GLU A 163 -6.11 -20.64 -25.45
N ILE A 164 -5.91 -21.62 -24.56
CA ILE A 164 -5.23 -21.41 -23.28
C ILE A 164 -3.83 -20.87 -23.49
N ARG A 165 -3.05 -21.41 -24.43
CA ARG A 165 -1.69 -20.97 -24.70
C ARG A 165 -1.64 -19.54 -25.25
N MET A 166 -2.62 -19.16 -26.08
CA MET A 166 -2.72 -17.80 -26.64
C MET A 166 -3.07 -16.79 -25.55
N VAL A 167 -4.09 -17.10 -24.74
CA VAL A 167 -4.49 -16.25 -23.62
C VAL A 167 -3.40 -16.13 -22.57
N ARG A 168 -2.62 -17.17 -22.34
CA ARG A 168 -1.47 -17.12 -21.41
C ARG A 168 -0.48 -16.03 -21.79
N ARG A 169 -0.23 -15.79 -23.07
CA ARG A 169 0.67 -14.69 -23.51
C ARG A 169 0.13 -13.32 -23.12
N VAL A 170 -1.19 -13.14 -23.17
CA VAL A 170 -1.83 -11.90 -22.71
C VAL A 170 -1.72 -11.77 -21.19
N ILE A 171 -1.89 -12.88 -20.44
CA ILE A 171 -1.71 -12.90 -18.99
C ILE A 171 -0.28 -12.51 -18.61
N GLU A 172 0.72 -13.06 -19.28
CA GLU A 172 2.14 -12.74 -19.06
C GLU A 172 2.43 -11.25 -19.34
N LEU A 173 1.79 -10.67 -20.35
CA LEU A 173 1.87 -9.23 -20.62
C LEU A 173 1.22 -8.41 -19.51
N VAL A 174 0.02 -8.79 -19.05
CA VAL A 174 -0.68 -8.13 -17.93
C VAL A 174 0.18 -8.16 -16.66
N LEU A 175 0.81 -9.31 -16.36
CA LEU A 175 1.68 -9.45 -15.20
C LEU A 175 2.95 -8.60 -15.33
N GLY A 176 3.58 -8.55 -16.50
CA GLY A 176 4.75 -7.68 -16.73
C GLY A 176 4.44 -6.19 -16.58
N ASP A 177 3.28 -5.74 -17.06
CA ASP A 177 2.83 -4.37 -16.84
C ASP A 177 2.47 -4.10 -15.37
N ALA A 178 1.95 -5.12 -14.66
CA ALA A 178 1.70 -5.05 -13.22
C ALA A 178 3.02 -4.91 -12.43
N GLU A 179 4.06 -5.66 -12.77
CA GLU A 179 5.41 -5.48 -12.21
C GLU A 179 5.90 -4.03 -12.38
N ALA A 180 5.78 -3.50 -13.59
CA ALA A 180 6.16 -2.12 -13.88
C ALA A 180 5.32 -1.09 -13.11
N ALA A 181 4.04 -1.40 -12.85
CA ALA A 181 3.15 -0.55 -12.06
C ALA A 181 3.51 -0.54 -10.57
N PHE A 182 3.85 -1.70 -10.00
CA PHE A 182 4.25 -1.84 -8.60
C PHE A 182 5.69 -1.39 -8.32
N LYS A 183 6.57 -1.40 -9.32
CA LYS A 183 8.00 -1.09 -9.18
C LYS A 183 8.36 0.16 -8.36
N PRO A 184 7.63 1.29 -8.44
CA PRO A 184 7.95 2.48 -7.64
C PRO A 184 7.69 2.30 -6.15
N LEU A 185 6.73 1.42 -5.78
CA LEU A 185 6.37 1.17 -4.41
C LEU A 185 7.18 0.01 -3.82
N SER A 186 7.15 -1.12 -4.50
CA SER A 186 7.86 -2.35 -4.14
C SER A 186 8.17 -3.13 -5.41
N PRO A 187 9.45 -3.34 -5.75
CA PRO A 187 9.81 -4.20 -6.87
C PRO A 187 9.29 -5.62 -6.61
N VAL A 188 8.60 -6.20 -7.56
CA VAL A 188 8.04 -7.55 -7.46
C VAL A 188 8.04 -8.19 -8.85
N ILE A 189 8.28 -9.50 -8.90
CA ILE A 189 8.21 -10.32 -10.12
C ILE A 189 7.00 -11.25 -9.99
N PHE A 190 6.12 -11.20 -10.99
CA PHE A 190 4.94 -12.05 -11.07
C PHE A 190 5.13 -13.17 -12.07
N THR A 191 5.10 -14.41 -11.62
CA THR A 191 5.25 -15.59 -12.47
C THR A 191 3.95 -16.37 -12.56
N VAL A 192 3.58 -16.83 -13.77
CA VAL A 192 2.41 -17.71 -13.95
C VAL A 192 2.75 -19.10 -13.43
N ASP A 193 2.10 -19.50 -12.35
CA ASP A 193 2.25 -20.85 -11.76
C ASP A 193 1.45 -21.87 -12.56
N ARG A 194 0.13 -21.69 -12.66
CA ARG A 194 -0.76 -22.60 -13.40
C ARG A 194 -1.99 -21.88 -13.94
N VAL A 195 -2.60 -22.50 -14.94
CA VAL A 195 -3.84 -22.01 -15.56
C VAL A 195 -4.90 -23.10 -15.45
N GLU A 196 -6.04 -22.75 -14.88
CA GLU A 196 -7.16 -23.62 -14.59
C GLU A 196 -8.42 -23.13 -15.30
N SER A 197 -9.31 -24.05 -15.65
CA SER A 197 -10.64 -23.71 -16.18
C SER A 197 -11.77 -23.95 -15.17
N ASN A 198 -11.47 -24.60 -14.06
CA ASN A 198 -12.43 -24.89 -13.01
C ASN A 198 -12.05 -24.16 -11.71
N PRO A 199 -12.92 -23.27 -11.19
CA PRO A 199 -12.64 -22.52 -9.96
C PRO A 199 -12.36 -23.40 -8.73
N ARG A 200 -12.87 -24.63 -8.71
CA ARG A 200 -12.67 -25.56 -7.58
C ARG A 200 -11.22 -26.00 -7.40
N PHE A 201 -10.39 -25.91 -8.44
CA PHE A 201 -8.97 -26.26 -8.37
C PHE A 201 -8.09 -25.08 -7.96
N VAL A 202 -8.67 -23.88 -7.84
CA VAL A 202 -7.98 -22.68 -7.39
C VAL A 202 -8.05 -22.59 -5.87
N SER A 203 -7.07 -23.20 -5.18
CA SER A 203 -7.00 -23.20 -3.71
C SER A 203 -5.75 -22.43 -3.25
N ILE A 204 -5.75 -21.11 -3.43
CA ILE A 204 -4.64 -20.22 -3.02
C ILE A 204 -4.87 -19.57 -1.66
N SER A 205 -6.11 -19.55 -1.17
CA SER A 205 -6.48 -18.95 0.12
C SER A 205 -7.65 -19.72 0.73
N ARG A 206 -7.87 -19.55 2.04
CA ARG A 206 -9.05 -20.11 2.70
C ARG A 206 -10.31 -19.36 2.28
N PRO A 207 -11.47 -20.02 2.13
CA PRO A 207 -12.71 -19.37 1.70
C PRO A 207 -13.14 -18.16 2.57
N ALA A 208 -12.87 -18.23 3.87
CA ALA A 208 -13.20 -17.15 4.81
C ALA A 208 -12.26 -15.95 4.73
N ASN A 209 -11.08 -16.10 4.10
CA ASN A 209 -10.10 -15.02 4.03
C ASN A 209 -10.57 -13.93 3.08
N ALA A 210 -10.16 -12.72 3.40
CA ALA A 210 -10.38 -11.57 2.57
C ALA A 210 -9.40 -11.49 1.41
N ALA A 211 -9.87 -10.95 0.31
CA ALA A 211 -9.10 -10.65 -0.88
C ALA A 211 -9.57 -9.35 -1.51
N ILE A 212 -8.70 -8.67 -2.19
CA ILE A 212 -9.02 -7.49 -3.00
C ILE A 212 -9.29 -7.95 -4.42
N ARG A 213 -10.50 -7.66 -4.92
CA ARG A 213 -10.87 -7.83 -6.31
C ARG A 213 -10.71 -6.52 -7.05
N VAL A 214 -9.91 -6.53 -8.08
CA VAL A 214 -9.75 -5.45 -9.04
C VAL A 214 -10.40 -5.88 -10.34
N GLU A 215 -11.30 -5.07 -10.86
CA GLU A 215 -12.05 -5.33 -12.07
C GLU A 215 -11.60 -4.38 -13.17
N LEU A 216 -11.01 -4.95 -14.21
CA LEU A 216 -10.56 -4.23 -15.40
C LEU A 216 -11.46 -4.59 -16.57
N LYS A 217 -11.95 -3.58 -17.27
CA LYS A 217 -12.74 -3.75 -18.48
C LYS A 217 -11.90 -3.43 -19.69
N PHE A 218 -11.96 -4.32 -20.67
CA PHE A 218 -11.27 -4.23 -21.93
C PHE A 218 -12.28 -3.92 -23.03
N ASP A 219 -12.02 -2.89 -23.83
CA ASP A 219 -12.77 -2.57 -25.04
C ASP A 219 -11.83 -2.59 -26.26
N MET A 220 -12.20 -3.35 -27.25
CA MET A 220 -11.50 -3.52 -28.51
C MET A 220 -12.48 -3.24 -29.67
N GLU A 221 -12.88 -1.98 -29.85
CA GLU A 221 -13.80 -1.56 -30.93
C GLU A 221 -15.14 -2.34 -30.92
N GLY A 222 -15.80 -2.41 -29.76
CA GLY A 222 -17.09 -3.10 -29.58
C GLY A 222 -16.96 -4.60 -29.26
N ARG A 223 -15.76 -5.12 -29.14
CA ARG A 223 -15.43 -6.43 -28.58
C ARG A 223 -14.74 -6.22 -27.23
N GLY A 224 -14.77 -7.19 -26.36
CA GLY A 224 -14.10 -7.06 -25.07
C GLY A 224 -14.76 -7.90 -23.99
N GLY A 225 -14.49 -7.54 -22.75
CA GLY A 225 -14.99 -8.23 -21.57
C GLY A 225 -14.22 -7.81 -20.32
N ALA A 226 -14.45 -8.51 -19.22
CA ALA A 226 -13.80 -8.21 -17.96
C ALA A 226 -12.66 -9.15 -17.65
N LEU A 227 -11.63 -8.58 -17.00
CA LEU A 227 -10.53 -9.27 -16.39
C LEU A 227 -10.52 -8.89 -14.91
N HIS A 228 -10.48 -9.88 -14.03
CA HIS A 228 -10.40 -9.63 -12.60
C HIS A 228 -9.03 -10.06 -12.09
N ILE A 229 -8.41 -9.19 -11.29
CA ILE A 229 -7.21 -9.53 -10.52
C ILE A 229 -7.63 -9.65 -9.06
N LEU A 230 -7.39 -10.81 -8.47
CA LEU A 230 -7.68 -11.08 -7.07
C LEU A 230 -6.39 -11.23 -6.28
N LEU A 231 -6.21 -10.38 -5.30
CA LEU A 231 -5.07 -10.36 -4.39
C LEU A 231 -5.56 -10.70 -2.98
N PRO A 232 -5.28 -11.91 -2.45
CA PRO A 232 -5.51 -12.20 -1.04
C PRO A 232 -4.78 -11.19 -0.14
N TYR A 233 -5.37 -10.82 1.00
CA TYR A 233 -4.69 -9.91 1.94
C TYR A 233 -3.34 -10.44 2.40
N ALA A 234 -3.21 -11.75 2.56
CA ALA A 234 -1.93 -12.38 2.88
C ALA A 234 -0.84 -12.10 1.84
N THR A 235 -1.21 -11.89 0.58
CA THR A 235 -0.27 -11.60 -0.51
C THR A 235 0.25 -10.17 -0.45
N ILE A 236 -0.59 -9.22 -0.05
CA ILE A 236 -0.22 -7.80 0.04
C ILE A 236 0.26 -7.39 1.44
N GLU A 237 0.19 -8.29 2.43
CA GLU A 237 0.61 -8.02 3.81
C GLU A 237 2.05 -7.45 3.91
N PRO A 238 3.05 -7.98 3.16
CA PRO A 238 4.41 -7.44 3.22
C PRO A 238 4.53 -5.96 2.79
N ILE A 239 3.61 -5.48 1.97
CA ILE A 239 3.62 -4.10 1.45
C ILE A 239 2.46 -3.25 2.00
N ARG A 240 1.70 -3.78 2.96
CA ARG A 240 0.49 -3.15 3.48
C ARG A 240 0.73 -1.75 4.02
N GLU A 241 1.80 -1.55 4.77
CA GLU A 241 2.16 -0.23 5.33
C GLU A 241 2.36 0.80 4.21
N LEU A 242 3.03 0.41 3.12
CA LEU A 242 3.24 1.26 1.96
C LEU A 242 1.92 1.55 1.20
N LEU A 243 0.98 0.58 1.19
CA LEU A 243 -0.32 0.75 0.55
C LEU A 243 -1.28 1.65 1.34
N LEU A 244 -1.08 1.77 2.66
CA LEU A 244 -1.86 2.63 3.54
C LEU A 244 -1.40 4.08 3.52
N GLU A 245 -0.17 4.34 3.09
CA GLU A 245 0.31 5.72 2.99
C GLU A 245 -0.63 6.52 2.09
N SER A 246 -1.23 7.55 2.66
CA SER A 246 -2.06 8.50 1.89
C SER A 246 -1.16 9.29 0.96
N PHE A 247 -1.52 9.32 -0.31
CA PHE A 247 -0.87 10.19 -1.28
C PHE A 247 -1.07 11.65 -0.87
N MET A 248 -0.12 12.20 -0.14
CA MET A 248 0.03 13.64 0.06
C MET A 248 0.91 14.21 -1.06
N GLY A 249 0.38 14.24 -2.27
CA GLY A 249 0.82 15.08 -3.41
C GLY A 249 2.25 14.94 -3.94
N GLU A 250 3.24 14.47 -3.18
CA GLU A 250 4.65 14.55 -3.58
C GLU A 250 5.50 13.29 -3.36
N LYS A 251 4.95 12.17 -2.86
CA LYS A 251 5.77 10.99 -2.52
C LYS A 251 5.72 9.82 -3.50
N LEU A 252 4.99 9.91 -4.59
CA LEU A 252 4.99 8.87 -5.63
C LEU A 252 6.04 9.16 -6.72
N GLY A 253 7.18 9.31 -6.31
CA GLY A 253 8.39 9.46 -7.04
C GLY A 253 9.32 10.11 -6.07
N ARG A 254 10.19 9.33 -5.43
CA ARG A 254 11.49 9.88 -5.12
C ARG A 254 11.89 10.56 -6.41
N ASP A 255 11.82 11.88 -6.46
CA ASP A 255 12.39 12.60 -7.58
C ASP A 255 13.88 12.31 -7.54
N PRO A 256 14.40 11.41 -8.38
CA PRO A 256 15.80 11.04 -8.35
C PRO A 256 16.68 12.25 -8.62
N ILE A 257 16.12 13.29 -9.25
CA ILE A 257 16.81 14.55 -9.52
C ILE A 257 16.96 15.32 -8.19
N TRP A 258 15.91 15.39 -7.40
CA TRP A 258 15.92 16.07 -6.11
C TRP A 258 16.76 15.32 -5.05
N GLU A 259 16.65 14.00 -5.01
CA GLU A 259 17.44 13.13 -4.11
C GLU A 259 18.94 13.23 -4.44
N ASN A 260 19.31 13.19 -5.72
CA ASN A 260 20.69 13.38 -6.17
C ASN A 260 21.19 14.82 -5.90
N HIS A 261 20.34 15.83 -6.10
CA HIS A 261 20.70 17.21 -5.78
C HIS A 261 20.93 17.37 -4.28
N LEU A 262 20.00 16.88 -3.44
CA LEU A 262 20.12 16.95 -1.99
C LEU A 262 21.36 16.17 -1.50
N ALA A 263 21.60 14.97 -2.05
CA ALA A 263 22.81 14.19 -1.72
C ALA A 263 24.08 14.99 -2.08
N THR A 264 24.11 15.62 -3.24
CA THR A 264 25.25 16.45 -3.67
C THR A 264 25.46 17.64 -2.75
N GLU A 265 24.40 18.35 -2.39
CA GLU A 265 24.47 19.50 -1.47
C GLU A 265 24.93 19.08 -0.06
N VAL A 266 24.42 17.93 0.43
CA VAL A 266 24.86 17.38 1.72
C VAL A 266 26.35 17.00 1.70
N TRP A 267 26.85 16.44 0.58
CA TRP A 267 28.27 16.12 0.43
C TRP A 267 29.17 17.36 0.31
N GLN A 268 28.65 18.49 -0.15
CA GLN A 268 29.38 19.76 -0.28
C GLN A 268 29.25 20.63 0.98
N ALA A 269 28.40 20.25 1.93
CA ALA A 269 28.20 21.00 3.16
C ALA A 269 29.46 20.97 4.02
N ASP A 270 29.97 22.15 4.33
CA ASP A 270 31.09 22.30 5.27
C ASP A 270 30.58 22.10 6.70
N ILE A 271 31.35 21.35 7.49
CA ILE A 271 31.07 21.12 8.90
C ILE A 271 32.25 21.57 9.76
N ASP A 272 31.96 22.25 10.85
CA ASP A 272 32.99 22.66 11.82
C ASP A 272 33.37 21.45 12.69
N VAL A 273 34.65 21.09 12.66
CA VAL A 273 35.21 20.03 13.49
C VAL A 273 36.07 20.61 14.59
N THR A 274 35.68 20.38 15.82
CA THR A 274 36.42 20.82 17.01
C THR A 274 37.34 19.71 17.50
N CYS A 275 38.64 20.06 17.69
CA CYS A 275 39.61 19.18 18.29
C CYS A 275 39.67 19.39 19.82
N VAL A 276 39.15 18.41 20.57
CA VAL A 276 39.12 18.45 22.02
C VAL A 276 40.40 17.79 22.57
N LEU A 277 41.27 18.59 23.18
CA LEU A 277 42.56 18.17 23.73
C LEU A 277 42.41 17.32 24.99
N HIS A 278 41.53 17.77 25.87
CA HIS A 278 41.28 17.11 27.15
C HIS A 278 39.99 17.63 27.76
N GLU A 279 39.28 16.76 28.44
CA GLU A 279 38.10 17.10 29.26
C GLU A 279 38.34 16.68 30.69
N THR A 280 38.05 17.56 31.64
CA THR A 280 38.11 17.25 33.05
C THR A 280 36.89 17.76 33.79
N GLN A 281 36.48 17.01 34.79
CA GLN A 281 35.36 17.39 35.64
C GLN A 281 35.87 18.15 36.85
N LEU A 282 35.36 19.37 37.03
CA LEU A 282 35.69 20.20 38.20
C LEU A 282 34.42 20.37 39.05
N PRO A 283 34.54 20.29 40.38
CA PRO A 283 33.42 20.59 41.25
C PRO A 283 33.00 22.06 41.09
N LEU A 284 31.69 22.34 41.00
CA LEU A 284 31.15 23.68 40.77
C LEU A 284 31.73 24.73 41.75
N LYS A 285 31.95 24.34 43.01
CA LYS A 285 32.55 25.21 44.04
C LYS A 285 33.96 25.72 43.64
N ARG A 286 34.73 24.94 42.87
CA ARG A 286 36.07 25.34 42.38
C ARG A 286 35.95 26.25 41.19
N VAL A 287 34.99 25.97 40.31
CA VAL A 287 34.72 26.84 39.14
C VAL A 287 34.26 28.23 39.58
N MET A 288 33.40 28.35 40.61
CA MET A 288 32.92 29.64 41.13
C MET A 288 34.00 30.42 41.87
N LYS A 289 35.17 29.86 42.18
CA LYS A 289 36.28 30.52 42.86
C LYS A 289 37.44 30.82 41.97
N LEU A 290 37.31 30.60 40.64
CA LEU A 290 38.36 30.88 39.67
C LEU A 290 38.59 32.39 39.56
N GLU A 291 39.82 32.83 39.73
CA GLU A 291 40.25 34.21 39.59
C GLU A 291 41.23 34.37 38.43
N ILE A 292 41.36 35.60 37.92
CA ILE A 292 42.30 35.87 36.81
C ILE A 292 43.74 35.63 37.30
N GLY A 293 44.43 34.67 36.64
CA GLY A 293 45.76 34.24 37.00
C GLY A 293 45.81 32.82 37.56
N ASP A 294 44.68 32.19 37.85
CA ASP A 294 44.62 30.81 38.29
C ASP A 294 45.07 29.84 37.18
N THR A 295 45.84 28.85 37.56
CA THR A 295 46.33 27.80 36.64
C THR A 295 45.48 26.56 36.74
N LEU A 296 44.92 26.14 35.63
CA LEU A 296 44.23 24.86 35.49
C LEU A 296 45.22 23.83 34.94
N MET A 297 45.45 22.77 35.71
CA MET A 297 46.33 21.67 35.30
C MET A 297 45.50 20.58 34.61
N PHE A 298 45.90 20.21 33.42
CA PHE A 298 45.31 19.09 32.65
C PHE A 298 46.33 17.96 32.59
N ASP A 299 45.85 16.71 32.73
CA ASP A 299 46.68 15.52 32.57
C ASP A 299 46.73 15.11 31.07
N ALA A 300 47.19 16.04 30.26
CA ALA A 300 47.36 15.84 28.81
C ALA A 300 48.84 15.87 28.45
N ARG A 301 49.31 14.86 27.74
CA ARG A 301 50.68 14.75 27.21
C ARG A 301 50.68 15.14 25.74
N PRO A 302 51.79 15.59 25.17
CA PRO A 302 51.90 15.93 23.75
C PRO A 302 51.49 14.77 22.81
N ASP A 303 51.66 13.51 23.27
CA ASP A 303 51.31 12.31 22.51
C ASP A 303 49.92 11.75 22.85
N SER A 304 49.12 12.46 23.66
CA SER A 304 47.78 12.02 24.04
C SER A 304 46.86 11.97 22.81
N ILE A 305 45.95 11.00 22.84
CA ILE A 305 44.89 10.88 21.83
C ILE A 305 43.88 12.00 22.09
N VAL A 306 43.56 12.73 21.04
CA VAL A 306 42.57 13.80 21.05
C VAL A 306 41.30 13.37 20.31
N SER A 307 40.14 13.89 20.71
CA SER A 307 38.90 13.59 20.05
C SER A 307 38.50 14.71 19.11
N LEU A 308 38.13 14.35 17.88
CA LEU A 308 37.55 15.24 16.90
C LEU A 308 36.03 15.15 17.00
N ARG A 309 35.36 16.28 17.24
CA ARG A 309 33.89 16.35 17.43
C ARG A 309 33.26 17.32 16.44
N CYS A 310 32.06 16.94 16.04
CA CYS A 310 31.13 17.85 15.36
C CYS A 310 29.91 18.04 16.28
N GLY A 311 29.84 19.21 16.92
CA GLY A 311 28.90 19.42 18.02
C GLY A 311 29.16 18.43 19.17
N ASP A 312 28.13 17.70 19.59
CA ASP A 312 28.23 16.71 20.68
C ASP A 312 28.71 15.32 20.22
N PHE A 313 28.87 15.09 18.92
CA PHE A 313 29.22 13.79 18.36
C PHE A 313 30.73 13.65 18.15
N VAL A 314 31.32 12.59 18.71
CA VAL A 314 32.71 12.21 18.44
C VAL A 314 32.79 11.57 17.06
N VAL A 315 33.43 12.23 16.11
CA VAL A 315 33.62 11.78 14.73
C VAL A 315 34.73 10.77 14.63
N THR A 316 35.90 11.11 15.21
CA THR A 316 37.08 10.23 15.22
C THR A 316 38.07 10.64 16.30
N GLU A 317 39.15 9.85 16.45
CA GLU A 317 40.24 10.11 17.37
C GLU A 317 41.55 10.23 16.60
N GLY A 318 42.44 11.08 17.09
CA GLY A 318 43.70 11.34 16.42
C GLY A 318 44.82 11.77 17.38
N ARG A 319 46.02 11.98 16.85
CA ARG A 319 47.14 12.57 17.54
C ARG A 319 47.47 13.92 16.96
N ILE A 320 47.71 14.89 17.83
CA ILE A 320 48.13 16.21 17.39
C ILE A 320 49.56 16.16 16.94
N GLY A 321 49.88 16.85 15.86
CA GLY A 321 51.19 17.03 15.33
C GLY A 321 51.32 18.37 14.63
N ARG A 322 52.46 18.61 14.02
CA ARG A 322 52.73 19.81 13.22
C ARG A 322 53.15 19.37 11.81
N VAL A 323 52.52 19.92 10.82
CA VAL A 323 52.90 19.75 9.42
C VAL A 323 53.21 21.16 8.87
N ASP A 324 54.44 21.39 8.46
CA ASP A 324 54.99 22.71 8.14
C ASP A 324 54.78 23.69 9.30
N ASP A 325 54.06 24.76 9.08
CA ASP A 325 53.71 25.75 10.10
C ASP A 325 52.29 25.64 10.67
N LYS A 326 51.59 24.54 10.36
CA LYS A 326 50.20 24.36 10.80
C LYS A 326 50.09 23.19 11.78
N ILE A 327 49.17 23.36 12.75
CA ILE A 327 48.76 22.26 13.63
C ILE A 327 47.94 21.28 12.79
N ALA A 328 48.30 20.01 12.86
CA ALA A 328 47.61 18.92 12.16
C ALA A 328 47.20 17.82 13.14
N VAL A 329 46.18 17.08 12.80
CA VAL A 329 45.75 15.91 13.55
C VAL A 329 45.88 14.70 12.66
N GLN A 330 46.70 13.73 13.09
CA GLN A 330 46.79 12.42 12.44
C GLN A 330 45.70 11.53 12.99
N VAL A 331 44.73 11.16 12.11
CA VAL A 331 43.65 10.26 12.47
C VAL A 331 44.21 8.87 12.77
N VAL A 332 43.88 8.34 13.95
CA VAL A 332 44.34 6.99 14.41
C VAL A 332 43.27 5.95 14.15
N ASN A 333 41.99 6.29 14.39
CA ASN A 333 40.89 5.39 14.20
C ASN A 333 40.08 5.80 12.95
N PRO A 334 39.65 4.81 12.14
CA PRO A 334 38.78 5.15 10.99
C PRO A 334 37.48 5.80 11.48
N LEU A 335 36.91 6.67 10.65
CA LEU A 335 35.61 7.30 10.91
C LEU A 335 34.57 6.25 11.33
N ARG A 336 33.86 6.47 12.45
CA ARG A 336 32.78 5.60 12.88
C ARG A 336 31.62 5.71 11.88
N ARG A 337 31.49 4.71 11.02
CA ARG A 337 30.36 4.59 10.10
C ARG A 337 29.18 3.97 10.83
N SER A 338 28.05 4.67 10.89
CA SER A 338 26.80 4.09 11.39
C SER A 338 26.33 2.98 10.45
N LYS A 339 26.12 1.77 10.94
CA LYS A 339 25.76 0.60 10.13
C LYS A 339 24.41 0.71 9.44
N THR A 340 23.55 1.63 9.88
CA THR A 340 22.16 1.76 9.38
C THR A 340 22.04 2.65 8.13
N THR A 341 23.01 3.52 7.88
CA THR A 341 22.95 4.48 6.77
C THR A 341 23.77 4.04 5.55
N LEU A 342 24.62 3.04 5.70
CA LEU A 342 25.60 2.68 4.67
C LEU A 342 24.98 1.90 3.50
N ALA A 343 23.98 1.04 3.73
CA ALA A 343 23.36 0.28 2.65
C ALA A 343 22.61 1.20 1.67
N ALA A 344 22.08 2.32 2.15
CA ALA A 344 21.43 3.31 1.31
C ALA A 344 22.44 4.18 0.52
N PHE A 345 23.60 4.48 1.13
CA PHE A 345 24.63 5.32 0.48
C PHE A 345 25.55 4.52 -0.47
N ASP A 346 25.86 3.26 -0.20
CA ASP A 346 26.65 2.43 -1.11
C ASP A 346 25.87 2.10 -2.41
N SER A 347 24.53 1.99 -2.36
CA SER A 347 23.71 1.87 -3.55
C SER A 347 23.68 3.15 -4.40
N LEU A 348 23.74 4.32 -3.77
CA LEU A 348 23.84 5.63 -4.46
C LEU A 348 25.22 5.86 -5.07
N ALA A 349 26.29 5.49 -4.39
CA ALA A 349 27.65 5.65 -4.88
C ALA A 349 27.96 4.70 -6.07
N SER A 350 27.38 3.51 -6.07
CA SER A 350 27.52 2.56 -7.18
C SER A 350 26.77 3.00 -8.45
N HIS A 351 25.72 3.81 -8.34
CA HIS A 351 25.02 4.38 -9.50
C HIS A 351 25.70 5.63 -10.06
N LEU A 352 26.45 6.37 -9.24
CA LEU A 352 27.20 7.56 -9.70
C LEU A 352 28.56 7.24 -10.30
N GLY A 353 29.15 6.06 -10.01
CA GLY A 353 30.43 5.61 -10.53
C GLY A 353 30.37 4.92 -11.93
N ALA A 354 29.17 4.71 -12.49
CA ALA A 354 28.97 4.02 -13.76
C ALA A 354 28.80 4.96 -14.97
N THR A 355 28.99 6.27 -14.78
CA THR A 355 28.89 7.28 -15.86
C THR A 355 30.14 8.13 -15.92
N THR A 356 31.30 7.49 -16.09
CA THR A 356 32.52 8.13 -16.65
C THR A 356 33.13 7.22 -17.67
#